data_f5c61bf982208499de55181c51cd10c9
#
_entry.id   f5c61bf982208499de55181c51cd10c9
#
_cell.length_a   1.000
_cell.length_b   1.000
_cell.length_c   1.000
_cell.angle_alpha   90.00
_cell.angle_beta   90.00
_cell.angle_gamma   90.00
#
_symmetry.space_group_name_H-M   'P 1'
#
loop_
_entity.id
_entity.type
_entity.pdbx_description
1 polymer ?
#
loop_
_entity_poly.entity_id
_entity_poly.type
_entity_poly.pdbx_seq_one_letter_code
_entity_poly.pdbx_strand_id
1 'polypeptide(L)'
;WVTAISSCSQPSAHGWAEFSVTNQIVQKERFRYFIKVPELAAFYSEITDFRTAKDIGIDRPEKNEILHNIPPTPDEQEFIQKLMAFAKTGNATILGREPLSESEEKAKMLIATDYARKMSLDMRLIDPQKYGDHIDNKASHCAAVIAGYYKTYTPQKGTQFVFSDLGTYKPDIWNPYSEIKNKLVTQYGIPASEIRFIQEAGTEKSRKTMIKDMNEGKIRVLFGSTEMLGTGVNAQKRCVAVHHLDAPWRPSDLEQRDGRAIRKGNEVAKFHADNKVDVVIYAVEKSLDAYKFGLLHNKQLFINQLKNNNMGSRTIDEGSMDEKSGM
;
A
#
# COMPACT_ATOMS: atom_id res chain seq x y z
N TRP A 1 12.05 1.95 -30.08
CA TRP A 1 11.06 1.60 -29.05
C TRP A 1 10.49 2.84 -28.36
N VAL A 2 11.35 3.73 -27.88
CA VAL A 2 10.92 5.01 -27.29
C VAL A 2 10.16 5.86 -28.32
N THR A 3 10.56 5.83 -29.58
CA THR A 3 9.93 6.59 -30.69
C THR A 3 8.55 6.05 -31.06
N ALA A 4 8.30 4.75 -30.96
CA ALA A 4 6.99 4.16 -31.22
C ALA A 4 5.97 4.50 -30.12
N ILE A 5 6.41 4.59 -28.86
CA ILE A 5 5.57 5.04 -27.75
C ILE A 5 5.28 6.55 -27.85
N SER A 6 6.26 7.34 -28.31
CA SER A 6 6.07 8.79 -28.50
C SER A 6 5.11 9.14 -29.65
N SER A 7 4.98 8.26 -30.65
CA SER A 7 3.98 8.46 -31.73
C SER A 7 2.54 8.08 -31.31
N CYS A 8 2.39 7.36 -30.19
CA CYS A 8 1.09 7.00 -29.62
C CYS A 8 0.56 8.01 -28.58
N SER A 9 1.39 8.95 -28.14
CA SER A 9 1.00 10.01 -27.23
C SER A 9 0.93 11.33 -27.99
N GLN A 10 -0.26 11.91 -28.15
CA GLN A 10 -0.31 13.35 -28.43
C GLN A 10 0.04 14.09 -27.15
N PRO A 11 1.05 14.97 -27.14
CA PRO A 11 1.24 15.86 -26.02
C PRO A 11 -0.03 16.71 -25.92
N SER A 12 -0.79 16.58 -24.83
CA SER A 12 -1.81 17.58 -24.54
C SER A 12 -1.09 18.90 -24.40
N ALA A 13 -1.53 19.93 -25.10
CA ALA A 13 -0.93 21.27 -25.12
C ALA A 13 -1.02 22.00 -23.77
N HIS A 14 -1.36 21.32 -22.71
CA HIS A 14 -1.43 21.80 -21.35
C HIS A 14 -0.17 21.34 -20.61
N GLY A 15 0.89 22.15 -20.71
CA GLY A 15 2.06 22.00 -19.86
C GLY A 15 1.65 22.07 -18.40
N TRP A 16 1.98 21.01 -17.65
CA TRP A 16 1.79 20.98 -16.21
C TRP A 16 2.88 21.80 -15.54
N ALA A 17 2.45 22.74 -14.70
CA ALA A 17 3.35 23.44 -13.83
C ALA A 17 3.73 22.52 -12.68
N GLU A 18 4.92 21.94 -12.70
CA GLU A 18 5.50 21.24 -11.57
C GLU A 18 6.47 22.15 -10.84
N PHE A 19 6.41 22.08 -9.52
CA PHE A 19 7.51 22.62 -8.72
C PHE A 19 8.73 21.71 -8.91
N SER A 20 9.76 22.22 -9.56
CA SER A 20 11.04 21.53 -9.64
C SER A 20 11.66 21.40 -8.25
N VAL A 21 12.63 20.49 -8.13
CA VAL A 21 13.45 20.34 -6.92
C VAL A 21 14.16 21.67 -6.53
N THR A 22 14.26 22.61 -7.48
CA THR A 22 14.86 23.96 -7.31
C THR A 22 13.84 25.05 -7.04
N ASN A 23 12.60 24.70 -6.68
CA ASN A 23 11.52 25.65 -6.35
C ASN A 23 11.06 26.57 -7.50
N GLN A 24 11.40 26.21 -8.73
CA GLN A 24 10.92 26.90 -9.91
C GLN A 24 9.73 26.14 -10.52
N ILE A 25 8.75 26.88 -11.04
CA ILE A 25 7.70 26.29 -11.84
C ILE A 25 8.32 25.90 -13.18
N VAL A 26 8.52 24.59 -13.36
CA VAL A 26 9.02 24.06 -14.62
C VAL A 26 7.86 23.40 -15.35
N GLN A 27 7.61 23.84 -16.57
CA GLN A 27 6.74 23.12 -17.48
C GLN A 27 7.48 21.86 -17.95
N LYS A 28 6.99 20.70 -17.53
CA LYS A 28 7.49 19.42 -18.01
C LYS A 28 6.43 18.75 -18.84
N GLU A 29 6.83 18.26 -20.00
CA GLU A 29 6.01 17.33 -20.75
C GLU A 29 6.04 15.99 -20.03
N ARG A 30 4.86 15.49 -19.64
CA ARG A 30 4.68 14.16 -19.07
C ARG A 30 3.71 13.36 -19.91
N PHE A 31 3.98 12.06 -20.00
CA PHE A 31 2.98 11.12 -20.45
C PHE A 31 1.86 11.05 -19.42
N ARG A 32 0.71 11.60 -19.75
CA ARG A 32 -0.49 11.56 -18.90
C ARG A 32 -1.54 10.61 -19.45
N TYR A 33 -1.71 10.65 -20.76
CA TYR A 33 -2.74 9.85 -21.43
C TYR A 33 -2.09 8.74 -22.24
N PHE A 34 -2.54 7.54 -22.00
CA PHE A 34 -2.28 6.42 -22.90
C PHE A 34 -3.43 6.37 -23.90
N ILE A 35 -3.16 6.74 -25.14
CA ILE A 35 -4.09 6.66 -26.26
C ILE A 35 -3.75 5.45 -27.11
N LYS A 36 -4.70 4.98 -27.91
CA LYS A 36 -4.53 3.79 -28.76
C LYS A 36 -4.15 2.54 -27.95
N VAL A 37 -4.72 2.40 -26.78
CA VAL A 37 -4.48 1.23 -25.90
C VAL A 37 -4.83 -0.09 -26.62
N PRO A 38 -5.94 -0.18 -27.41
CA PRO A 38 -6.25 -1.38 -28.18
C PRO A 38 -5.18 -1.75 -29.20
N GLU A 39 -4.65 -0.77 -29.94
CA GLU A 39 -3.62 -1.00 -30.96
C GLU A 39 -2.31 -1.46 -30.31
N LEU A 40 -1.96 -0.89 -29.15
CA LEU A 40 -0.79 -1.31 -28.37
C LEU A 40 -0.98 -2.73 -27.81
N ALA A 41 -2.18 -3.06 -27.31
CA ALA A 41 -2.52 -4.38 -26.83
C ALA A 41 -2.47 -5.44 -27.93
N ALA A 42 -2.98 -5.11 -29.14
CA ALA A 42 -2.89 -5.99 -30.30
C ALA A 42 -1.42 -6.27 -30.67
N PHE A 43 -0.60 -5.23 -30.77
CA PHE A 43 0.84 -5.38 -31.03
C PHE A 43 1.54 -6.21 -29.94
N TYR A 44 1.22 -5.98 -28.66
CA TYR A 44 1.77 -6.75 -27.55
C TYR A 44 1.40 -8.24 -27.64
N SER A 45 0.16 -8.56 -28.07
CA SER A 45 -0.31 -9.94 -28.22
C SER A 45 0.38 -10.70 -29.36
N GLU A 46 0.92 -9.99 -30.37
CA GLU A 46 1.67 -10.62 -31.46
C GLU A 46 3.04 -11.16 -31.00
N ILE A 47 3.63 -10.52 -29.99
CA ILE A 47 4.99 -10.83 -29.51
C ILE A 47 5.01 -11.53 -28.15
N THR A 48 3.84 -11.69 -27.50
CA THR A 48 3.71 -12.29 -26.17
C THR A 48 2.56 -13.28 -26.10
N ASP A 49 2.81 -14.45 -25.51
CA ASP A 49 1.75 -15.39 -25.07
C ASP A 49 1.55 -15.19 -23.57
N PHE A 50 0.63 -14.30 -23.19
CA PHE A 50 0.29 -14.05 -21.80
C PHE A 50 -0.83 -14.99 -21.35
N ARG A 51 -0.58 -15.78 -20.32
CA ARG A 51 -1.55 -16.69 -19.72
C ARG A 51 -1.76 -16.36 -18.25
N THR A 52 -3.01 -16.23 -17.84
CA THR A 52 -3.37 -16.08 -16.43
C THR A 52 -3.35 -17.43 -15.73
N ALA A 53 -3.30 -17.44 -14.40
CA ALA A 53 -3.42 -18.68 -13.63
C ALA A 53 -4.73 -19.44 -13.95
N LYS A 54 -5.79 -18.72 -14.26
CA LYS A 54 -7.09 -19.29 -14.65
C LYS A 54 -7.02 -19.97 -16.02
N ASP A 55 -6.32 -19.39 -16.98
CA ASP A 55 -6.18 -19.95 -18.33
C ASP A 55 -5.42 -21.27 -18.32
N ILE A 56 -4.50 -21.47 -17.39
CA ILE A 56 -3.71 -22.70 -17.24
C ILE A 56 -4.22 -23.61 -16.12
N GLY A 57 -5.42 -23.34 -15.58
CA GLY A 57 -6.08 -24.19 -14.59
C GLY A 57 -5.40 -24.25 -13.22
N ILE A 58 -4.60 -23.24 -12.85
CA ILE A 58 -4.03 -23.16 -11.51
C ILE A 58 -5.11 -22.75 -10.51
N ASP A 59 -5.44 -23.68 -9.61
CA ASP A 59 -6.35 -23.44 -8.50
C ASP A 59 -5.68 -22.55 -7.44
N ARG A 60 -6.02 -21.25 -7.44
CA ARG A 60 -5.62 -20.28 -6.45
C ARG A 60 -6.81 -19.40 -6.07
N PRO A 61 -6.84 -18.85 -4.86
CA PRO A 61 -7.90 -17.92 -4.46
C PRO A 61 -7.98 -16.70 -5.38
N GLU A 62 -9.17 -16.15 -5.50
CA GLU A 62 -9.39 -14.84 -6.12
C GLU A 62 -9.09 -13.72 -5.11
N LYS A 63 -8.61 -12.58 -5.62
CA LYS A 63 -8.43 -11.35 -4.86
C LYS A 63 -9.76 -10.63 -4.72
N ASN A 64 -10.17 -10.34 -3.49
CA ASN A 64 -11.26 -9.43 -3.20
C ASN A 64 -10.69 -8.15 -2.57
N GLU A 65 -10.63 -7.07 -3.33
CA GLU A 65 -10.05 -5.80 -2.88
C GLU A 65 -11.09 -4.96 -2.14
N ILE A 66 -10.73 -4.52 -0.93
CA ILE A 66 -11.58 -3.74 -0.04
C ILE A 66 -10.85 -2.45 0.31
N LEU A 67 -11.34 -1.32 -0.20
CA LEU A 67 -10.84 -0.01 0.18
C LEU A 67 -11.48 0.43 1.49
N HIS A 68 -10.68 0.56 2.53
CA HIS A 68 -11.09 1.04 3.84
C HIS A 68 -10.68 2.51 4.00
N ASN A 69 -11.59 3.42 3.63
CA ASN A 69 -11.40 4.85 3.77
C ASN A 69 -11.56 5.27 5.23
N ILE A 70 -10.62 6.07 5.71
CA ILE A 70 -10.55 6.57 7.08
C ILE A 70 -10.62 8.09 7.04
N PRO A 71 -11.63 8.72 7.64
CA PRO A 71 -11.64 10.16 7.79
C PRO A 71 -10.41 10.64 8.57
N PRO A 72 -9.75 11.73 8.15
CA PRO A 72 -8.60 12.23 8.87
C PRO A 72 -8.99 12.70 10.27
N THR A 73 -8.16 12.36 11.27
CA THR A 73 -8.31 12.85 12.63
C THR A 73 -8.13 14.37 12.69
N PRO A 74 -8.55 15.07 13.76
CA PRO A 74 -8.34 16.52 13.90
C PRO A 74 -6.87 16.95 13.74
N ASP A 75 -5.94 16.19 14.33
CA ASP A 75 -4.51 16.44 14.20
C ASP A 75 -4.01 16.28 12.77
N GLU A 76 -4.48 15.26 12.06
CA GLU A 76 -4.17 15.05 10.65
C GLU A 76 -4.73 16.15 9.77
N GLN A 77 -5.96 16.62 10.02
CA GLN A 77 -6.57 17.72 9.28
C GLN A 77 -5.75 19.02 9.44
N GLU A 78 -5.35 19.33 10.66
CA GLU A 78 -4.49 20.49 10.92
C GLU A 78 -3.13 20.33 10.23
N PHE A 79 -2.54 19.15 10.30
CA PHE A 79 -1.23 18.90 9.72
C PHE A 79 -1.25 18.92 8.19
N ILE A 80 -2.32 18.47 7.54
CA ILE A 80 -2.51 18.63 6.09
C ILE A 80 -2.40 20.09 5.68
N GLN A 81 -3.05 21.01 6.41
CA GLN A 81 -2.98 22.43 6.11
C GLN A 81 -1.54 22.99 6.29
N LYS A 82 -0.86 22.57 7.36
CA LYS A 82 0.55 22.92 7.59
C LYS A 82 1.46 22.41 6.47
N LEU A 83 1.23 21.18 6.03
CA LEU A 83 2.01 20.58 4.96
C LEU A 83 1.80 21.27 3.62
N MET A 84 0.56 21.67 3.31
CA MET A 84 0.25 22.45 2.12
C MET A 84 0.91 23.84 2.17
N ALA A 85 0.90 24.50 3.33
CA ALA A 85 1.57 25.78 3.52
C ALA A 85 3.09 25.65 3.38
N PHE A 86 3.70 24.62 3.97
CA PHE A 86 5.12 24.31 3.81
C PHE A 86 5.48 24.05 2.34
N ALA A 87 4.71 23.23 1.64
CA ALA A 87 4.96 22.92 0.23
C ALA A 87 4.97 24.20 -0.65
N LYS A 88 4.09 25.16 -0.33
CA LYS A 88 4.01 26.45 -1.05
C LYS A 88 5.16 27.40 -0.70
N THR A 89 5.45 27.57 0.59
CA THR A 89 6.35 28.62 1.08
C THR A 89 7.79 28.17 1.30
N GLY A 90 8.02 26.87 1.55
CA GLY A 90 9.31 26.35 2.01
C GLY A 90 9.60 26.63 3.49
N ASN A 91 8.69 27.29 4.20
CA ASN A 91 8.88 27.60 5.62
C ASN A 91 8.73 26.36 6.50
N ALA A 92 9.86 25.76 6.89
CA ALA A 92 9.91 24.54 7.68
C ALA A 92 9.43 24.72 9.14
N THR A 93 9.44 25.96 9.66
CA THR A 93 8.97 26.22 11.04
C THR A 93 7.48 25.92 11.21
N ILE A 94 6.70 25.97 10.12
CA ILE A 94 5.28 25.59 10.11
C ILE A 94 5.11 24.09 10.53
N LEU A 95 6.09 23.26 10.20
CA LEU A 95 6.11 21.84 10.58
C LEU A 95 6.76 21.58 11.94
N GLY A 96 7.16 22.63 12.66
CA GLY A 96 7.82 22.52 13.95
C GLY A 96 9.31 22.12 13.88
N ARG A 97 9.97 22.35 12.75
CA ARG A 97 11.41 22.07 12.56
C ARG A 97 12.20 23.34 12.28
N GLU A 98 13.52 23.24 12.41
CA GLU A 98 14.44 24.30 12.03
C GLU A 98 14.30 24.68 10.55
N PRO A 99 14.63 25.93 10.17
CA PRO A 99 14.66 26.35 8.77
C PRO A 99 15.49 25.42 7.90
N LEU A 100 15.08 25.24 6.64
CA LEU A 100 15.75 24.36 5.70
C LEU A 100 17.17 24.86 5.40
N SER A 101 18.14 23.98 5.36
CA SER A 101 19.45 24.23 4.76
C SER A 101 19.34 24.37 3.24
N GLU A 102 20.34 24.92 2.59
CA GLU A 102 20.36 25.10 1.13
C GLU A 102 20.15 23.77 0.37
N SER A 103 20.70 22.67 0.86
CA SER A 103 20.49 21.33 0.30
C SER A 103 19.07 20.81 0.52
N GLU A 104 18.47 21.08 1.68
CA GLU A 104 17.11 20.68 2.00
C GLU A 104 16.07 21.49 1.23
N GLU A 105 16.35 22.74 0.90
CA GLU A 105 15.47 23.53 0.03
C GLU A 105 15.30 22.89 -1.34
N LYS A 106 16.38 22.36 -1.91
CA LYS A 106 16.34 21.60 -3.16
C LYS A 106 15.53 20.30 -3.03
N ALA A 107 15.46 19.73 -1.83
CA ALA A 107 14.73 18.50 -1.50
C ALA A 107 13.36 18.76 -0.84
N LYS A 108 12.86 19.99 -0.83
CA LYS A 108 11.63 20.40 -0.13
C LYS A 108 10.45 19.46 -0.37
N MET A 109 10.21 19.09 -1.62
CA MET A 109 9.09 18.21 -1.96
C MET A 109 9.29 16.77 -1.47
N LEU A 110 10.54 16.32 -1.37
CA LEU A 110 10.86 15.02 -0.78
C LEU A 110 10.58 15.02 0.73
N ILE A 111 10.93 16.09 1.40
CA ILE A 111 10.62 16.31 2.83
C ILE A 111 9.10 16.35 3.03
N ALA A 112 8.37 17.11 2.22
CA ALA A 112 6.92 17.15 2.28
C ALA A 112 6.28 15.76 2.10
N THR A 113 6.80 14.98 1.15
CA THR A 113 6.35 13.61 0.90
C THR A 113 6.62 12.66 2.09
N ASP A 114 7.77 12.79 2.74
CA ASP A 114 8.09 11.99 3.94
C ASP A 114 7.13 12.31 5.08
N TYR A 115 6.89 13.59 5.36
CA TYR A 115 5.90 13.99 6.36
C TYR A 115 4.47 13.54 6.01
N ALA A 116 4.07 13.64 4.73
CA ALA A 116 2.76 13.19 4.29
C ALA A 116 2.58 11.68 4.49
N ARG A 117 3.61 10.88 4.21
CA ARG A 117 3.58 9.42 4.46
C ARG A 117 3.50 9.10 5.96
N LYS A 118 4.29 9.79 6.79
CA LYS A 118 4.27 9.59 8.24
C LYS A 118 2.92 9.96 8.83
N MET A 119 2.37 11.11 8.45
CA MET A 119 1.05 11.58 8.87
C MET A 119 -0.04 10.55 8.52
N SER A 120 -0.07 10.08 7.28
CA SER A 120 -1.09 9.13 6.82
C SER A 120 -1.00 7.77 7.50
N LEU A 121 0.14 7.40 8.07
CA LEU A 121 0.29 6.15 8.82
C LEU A 121 -0.03 6.34 10.29
N ASP A 122 0.66 7.27 10.95
CA ASP A 122 0.40 7.67 12.33
C ASP A 122 1.14 8.97 12.66
N MET A 123 0.47 9.94 13.26
CA MET A 123 1.03 11.24 13.63
C MET A 123 2.22 11.12 14.60
N ARG A 124 2.27 10.08 15.42
CA ARG A 124 3.38 9.81 16.35
C ARG A 124 4.70 9.47 15.64
N LEU A 125 4.68 9.15 14.34
CA LEU A 125 5.90 9.02 13.53
C LEU A 125 6.55 10.37 13.23
N ILE A 126 5.81 11.46 13.37
CA ILE A 126 6.30 12.84 13.23
C ILE A 126 6.86 13.31 14.55
N ASP A 127 6.05 13.25 15.60
CA ASP A 127 6.44 13.66 16.94
C ASP A 127 5.64 12.85 17.98
N PRO A 128 6.27 11.84 18.62
CA PRO A 128 5.61 10.99 19.60
C PRO A 128 5.35 11.68 20.93
N GLN A 129 5.96 12.84 21.19
CA GLN A 129 5.72 13.63 22.40
C GLN A 129 4.53 14.57 22.23
N LYS A 130 4.28 15.01 21.01
CA LYS A 130 3.21 15.96 20.68
C LYS A 130 1.88 15.26 20.38
N TYR A 131 1.92 14.17 19.64
CA TYR A 131 0.73 13.49 19.18
C TYR A 131 0.47 12.20 19.97
N GLY A 132 -0.78 12.02 20.37
CA GLY A 132 -1.24 10.85 21.10
C GLY A 132 -1.87 9.79 20.22
N ASP A 133 -2.37 8.75 20.87
CA ASP A 133 -3.25 7.77 20.24
C ASP A 133 -4.64 8.38 19.97
N HIS A 134 -5.28 7.93 18.89
CA HIS A 134 -6.64 8.34 18.55
C HIS A 134 -7.48 7.11 18.18
N ILE A 135 -8.75 7.09 18.62
CA ILE A 135 -9.63 5.95 18.39
C ILE A 135 -9.91 5.71 16.90
N ASP A 136 -9.89 6.76 16.10
CA ASP A 136 -10.15 6.71 14.66
C ASP A 136 -8.87 6.84 13.82
N ASN A 137 -7.68 6.60 14.39
CA ASN A 137 -6.47 6.56 13.59
C ASN A 137 -6.36 5.23 12.82
N LYS A 138 -5.46 5.19 11.85
CA LYS A 138 -5.25 4.00 10.99
C LYS A 138 -4.91 2.75 11.79
N ALA A 139 -4.12 2.87 12.86
CA ALA A 139 -3.76 1.75 13.71
C ALA A 139 -4.98 1.14 14.42
N SER A 140 -5.90 1.96 14.91
CA SER A 140 -7.14 1.53 15.56
C SER A 140 -8.09 0.85 14.56
N HIS A 141 -8.28 1.43 13.39
CA HIS A 141 -9.08 0.82 12.32
C HIS A 141 -8.50 -0.53 11.87
N CYS A 142 -7.18 -0.60 11.67
CA CYS A 142 -6.53 -1.84 11.29
C CYS A 142 -6.71 -2.92 12.37
N ALA A 143 -6.50 -2.58 13.65
CA ALA A 143 -6.70 -3.52 14.75
C ALA A 143 -8.14 -4.05 14.81
N ALA A 144 -9.14 -3.19 14.64
CA ALA A 144 -10.55 -3.59 14.62
C ALA A 144 -10.87 -4.57 13.49
N VAL A 145 -10.39 -4.29 12.27
CA VAL A 145 -10.60 -5.14 11.09
C VAL A 145 -9.89 -6.49 11.26
N ILE A 146 -8.62 -6.50 11.70
CA ILE A 146 -7.88 -7.73 12.00
C ILE A 146 -8.62 -8.58 13.04
N ALA A 147 -9.12 -7.96 14.11
CA ALA A 147 -9.87 -8.67 15.16
C ALA A 147 -11.18 -9.27 14.61
N GLY A 148 -11.84 -8.61 13.68
CA GLY A 148 -13.01 -9.13 12.97
C GLY A 148 -12.69 -10.42 12.21
N TYR A 149 -11.66 -10.43 11.38
CA TYR A 149 -11.19 -11.64 10.67
C TYR A 149 -10.72 -12.72 11.63
N TYR A 150 -9.98 -12.33 12.67
CA TYR A 150 -9.52 -13.28 13.68
C TYR A 150 -10.69 -14.03 14.30
N LYS A 151 -11.74 -13.32 14.73
CA LYS A 151 -12.96 -13.89 15.31
C LYS A 151 -13.70 -14.78 14.31
N THR A 152 -13.93 -14.29 13.10
CA THR A 152 -14.69 -15.00 12.06
C THR A 152 -14.03 -16.34 11.70
N TYR A 153 -12.71 -16.35 11.55
CA TYR A 153 -11.97 -17.54 11.12
C TYR A 153 -11.23 -18.25 12.26
N THR A 154 -11.68 -18.09 13.51
CA THR A 154 -11.11 -18.80 14.65
C THR A 154 -11.23 -20.32 14.54
N PRO A 155 -12.37 -20.90 14.12
CA PRO A 155 -12.50 -22.36 13.97
C PRO A 155 -11.47 -22.94 12.97
N GLN A 156 -11.16 -22.21 11.91
CA GLN A 156 -10.23 -22.62 10.87
C GLN A 156 -8.79 -22.21 11.15
N LYS A 157 -8.54 -21.48 12.24
CA LYS A 157 -7.25 -20.83 12.53
C LYS A 157 -6.76 -20.00 11.32
N GLY A 158 -7.66 -19.22 10.72
CA GLY A 158 -7.35 -18.37 9.57
C GLY A 158 -6.28 -17.34 9.91
N THR A 159 -5.37 -17.08 8.99
CA THR A 159 -4.21 -16.20 9.21
C THR A 159 -4.30 -14.95 8.36
N GLN A 160 -3.54 -13.92 8.74
CA GLN A 160 -3.56 -12.61 8.11
C GLN A 160 -2.15 -12.07 7.96
N PHE A 161 -1.85 -11.41 6.83
CA PHE A 161 -0.64 -10.63 6.65
C PHE A 161 -0.92 -9.14 6.83
N VAL A 162 0.01 -8.43 7.45
CA VAL A 162 -0.04 -6.97 7.58
C VAL A 162 1.24 -6.37 7.01
N PHE A 163 1.10 -5.52 6.00
CA PHE A 163 2.20 -4.91 5.28
C PHE A 163 2.29 -3.41 5.55
N SER A 164 3.49 -2.97 5.90
CA SER A 164 3.93 -1.57 5.84
C SER A 164 5.44 -1.52 5.61
N ASP A 165 5.89 -0.62 4.74
CA ASP A 165 7.31 -0.35 4.54
C ASP A 165 7.80 0.81 5.43
N LEU A 166 6.87 1.55 6.03
CA LEU A 166 7.13 2.63 6.98
C LEU A 166 6.73 2.20 8.40
N GLY A 167 7.46 2.66 9.41
CA GLY A 167 7.13 2.39 10.82
C GLY A 167 7.23 0.91 11.19
N THR A 168 8.15 0.17 10.59
CA THR A 168 8.37 -1.25 10.87
C THR A 168 8.84 -1.48 12.29
N TYR A 169 8.66 -2.70 12.78
CA TYR A 169 9.05 -3.09 14.14
C TYR A 169 10.53 -2.79 14.44
N LYS A 170 10.75 -2.09 15.54
CA LYS A 170 12.06 -1.90 16.18
C LYS A 170 11.89 -2.13 17.68
N PRO A 171 12.77 -2.94 18.31
CA PRO A 171 12.76 -3.10 19.78
C PRO A 171 12.94 -1.75 20.47
N ASP A 172 12.28 -1.58 21.62
CA ASP A 172 12.43 -0.44 22.52
C ASP A 172 12.09 0.95 21.94
N ILE A 173 11.58 1.00 20.72
CA ILE A 173 11.12 2.23 20.08
C ILE A 173 9.66 2.05 19.68
N TRP A 174 8.81 3.04 20.01
CA TRP A 174 7.43 3.05 19.56
C TRP A 174 7.34 2.95 18.03
N ASN A 175 6.47 2.10 17.55
CA ASN A 175 6.21 1.94 16.12
C ASN A 175 4.77 1.45 15.89
N PRO A 176 4.17 1.71 14.72
CA PRO A 176 2.80 1.31 14.39
C PRO A 176 2.54 -0.19 14.51
N TYR A 177 3.53 -1.04 14.23
CA TYR A 177 3.38 -2.49 14.36
C TYR A 177 3.14 -2.90 15.82
N SER A 178 3.97 -2.38 16.73
CA SER A 178 3.82 -2.63 18.17
C SER A 178 2.52 -2.04 18.71
N GLU A 179 2.10 -0.89 18.20
CA GLU A 179 0.84 -0.27 18.59
C GLU A 179 -0.36 -1.12 18.20
N ILE A 180 -0.42 -1.58 16.94
CA ILE A 180 -1.51 -2.45 16.47
C ILE A 180 -1.52 -3.76 17.27
N LYS A 181 -0.35 -4.38 17.50
CA LYS A 181 -0.24 -5.58 18.35
C LYS A 181 -0.76 -5.32 19.76
N ASN A 182 -0.38 -4.20 20.38
CA ASN A 182 -0.87 -3.83 21.71
C ASN A 182 -2.40 -3.71 21.72
N LYS A 183 -3.01 -3.02 20.75
CA LYS A 183 -4.47 -2.90 20.62
C LYS A 183 -5.13 -4.27 20.45
N LEU A 184 -4.56 -5.15 19.60
CA LEU A 184 -5.10 -6.50 19.39
C LEU A 184 -5.09 -7.33 20.69
N VAL A 185 -4.04 -7.20 21.50
CA VAL A 185 -3.93 -7.91 22.78
C VAL A 185 -4.84 -7.31 23.83
N THR A 186 -4.76 -5.99 24.04
CA THR A 186 -5.42 -5.34 25.18
C THR A 186 -6.90 -5.07 24.95
N GLN A 187 -7.30 -4.72 23.73
CA GLN A 187 -8.71 -4.37 23.41
C GLN A 187 -9.49 -5.56 22.89
N TYR A 188 -8.84 -6.45 22.14
CA TYR A 188 -9.53 -7.58 21.48
C TYR A 188 -9.18 -8.95 22.05
N GLY A 189 -8.29 -9.03 23.05
CA GLY A 189 -7.96 -10.27 23.75
C GLY A 189 -7.25 -11.33 22.90
N ILE A 190 -6.61 -10.94 21.78
CA ILE A 190 -5.86 -11.87 20.94
C ILE A 190 -4.53 -12.20 21.64
N PRO A 191 -4.17 -13.49 21.80
CA PRO A 191 -2.93 -13.88 22.46
C PRO A 191 -1.71 -13.26 21.77
N ALA A 192 -0.82 -12.63 22.55
CA ALA A 192 0.40 -11.99 22.04
C ALA A 192 1.32 -12.97 21.28
N SER A 193 1.28 -14.27 21.61
CA SER A 193 2.02 -15.34 20.93
C SER A 193 1.56 -15.60 19.51
N GLU A 194 0.31 -15.28 19.19
CA GLU A 194 -0.27 -15.48 17.86
C GLU A 194 -0.03 -14.31 16.91
N ILE A 195 0.60 -13.22 17.43
CA ILE A 195 0.91 -12.00 16.66
C ILE A 195 2.43 -11.83 16.62
N ARG A 196 3.02 -11.91 15.43
CA ARG A 196 4.48 -11.85 15.28
C ARG A 196 4.89 -10.82 14.23
N PHE A 197 6.11 -10.34 14.37
CA PHE A 197 6.79 -9.49 13.39
C PHE A 197 7.87 -10.30 12.69
N ILE A 198 7.96 -10.24 11.37
CA ILE A 198 8.99 -11.00 10.63
C ILE A 198 10.41 -10.58 11.04
N GLN A 199 10.58 -9.35 11.51
CA GLN A 199 11.85 -8.82 12.05
C GLN A 199 12.34 -9.57 13.30
N GLU A 200 11.47 -10.24 14.05
CA GLU A 200 11.84 -11.07 15.20
C GLU A 200 12.61 -12.33 14.77
N ALA A 201 12.52 -12.71 13.51
CA ALA A 201 13.23 -13.86 12.95
C ALA A 201 14.64 -13.47 12.47
N GLY A 202 15.60 -13.36 13.39
CA GLY A 202 16.97 -12.96 13.09
C GLY A 202 17.80 -13.96 12.30
N THR A 203 17.33 -15.20 12.11
CA THR A 203 18.03 -16.25 11.35
C THR A 203 17.08 -16.91 10.35
N GLU A 204 17.67 -17.52 9.31
CA GLU A 204 16.89 -18.27 8.32
C GLU A 204 16.10 -19.43 8.97
N LYS A 205 16.68 -20.10 9.95
CA LYS A 205 16.01 -21.17 10.71
C LYS A 205 14.79 -20.65 11.46
N SER A 206 14.92 -19.55 12.19
CA SER A 206 13.79 -18.93 12.91
C SER A 206 12.71 -18.45 11.95
N ARG A 207 13.10 -17.93 10.79
CA ARG A 207 12.16 -17.52 9.73
C ARG A 207 11.37 -18.72 9.18
N LYS A 208 12.03 -19.83 8.88
CA LYS A 208 11.36 -21.06 8.44
C LYS A 208 10.39 -21.58 9.51
N THR A 209 10.76 -21.52 10.78
CA THR A 209 9.88 -21.90 11.91
C THR A 209 8.65 -21.01 11.96
N MET A 210 8.82 -19.68 11.86
CA MET A 210 7.71 -18.72 11.86
C MET A 210 6.73 -18.96 10.70
N ILE A 211 7.24 -19.24 9.50
CA ILE A 211 6.43 -19.60 8.33
C ILE A 211 5.65 -20.90 8.57
N LYS A 212 6.29 -21.91 9.16
CA LYS A 212 5.65 -23.17 9.53
C LYS A 212 4.52 -22.92 10.53
N ASP A 213 4.80 -22.18 11.59
CA ASP A 213 3.82 -21.86 12.65
C ASP A 213 2.62 -21.06 12.11
N MET A 214 2.83 -20.20 11.13
CA MET A 214 1.73 -19.51 10.43
C MET A 214 0.90 -20.50 9.60
N ASN A 215 1.52 -21.40 8.83
CA ASN A 215 0.80 -22.43 8.08
C ASN A 215 0.05 -23.43 8.98
N GLU A 216 0.48 -23.65 10.21
CA GLU A 216 -0.18 -24.46 11.21
C GLU A 216 -1.26 -23.69 12.00
N GLY A 217 -1.35 -22.37 11.81
CA GLY A 217 -2.29 -21.50 12.51
C GLY A 217 -1.94 -21.26 13.99
N LYS A 218 -0.67 -21.43 14.37
CA LYS A 218 -0.13 -21.01 15.68
C LYS A 218 0.15 -19.51 15.71
N ILE A 219 0.60 -18.95 14.57
CA ILE A 219 0.67 -17.53 14.33
C ILE A 219 -0.52 -17.16 13.45
N ARG A 220 -1.35 -16.23 13.91
CA ARG A 220 -2.56 -15.81 13.23
C ARG A 220 -2.39 -14.49 12.50
N VAL A 221 -1.49 -13.63 12.97
CA VAL A 221 -1.19 -12.32 12.37
C VAL A 221 0.31 -12.15 12.22
N LEU A 222 0.78 -11.94 10.99
CA LEU A 222 2.20 -11.73 10.68
C LEU A 222 2.39 -10.38 10.00
N PHE A 223 3.17 -9.51 10.66
CA PHE A 223 3.55 -8.20 10.14
C PHE A 223 4.89 -8.27 9.43
N GLY A 224 5.04 -7.48 8.36
CA GLY A 224 6.31 -7.30 7.70
C GLY A 224 6.30 -6.28 6.57
N SER A 225 7.49 -5.90 6.13
CA SER A 225 7.68 -5.04 4.96
C SER A 225 7.63 -5.84 3.66
N THR A 226 7.49 -5.13 2.53
CA THR A 226 7.58 -5.74 1.19
C THR A 226 8.87 -6.52 1.03
N GLU A 227 10.00 -5.97 1.46
CA GLU A 227 11.30 -6.62 1.38
C GLU A 227 11.38 -7.89 2.23
N MET A 228 10.98 -7.80 3.49
CA MET A 228 11.12 -8.89 4.45
C MET A 228 10.18 -10.07 4.19
N LEU A 229 8.96 -9.81 3.76
CA LEU A 229 7.98 -10.83 3.38
C LEU A 229 7.98 -11.13 1.88
N GLY A 230 8.67 -10.30 1.09
CA GLY A 230 8.61 -10.31 -0.38
C GLY A 230 9.30 -11.49 -1.05
N THR A 231 10.24 -12.19 -0.40
CA THR A 231 10.95 -13.32 -0.98
C THR A 231 10.91 -14.57 -0.09
N GLY A 232 10.66 -15.74 -0.69
CA GLY A 232 10.78 -17.04 -0.01
C GLY A 232 9.73 -17.37 1.05
N VAL A 233 8.72 -16.52 1.28
CA VAL A 233 7.68 -16.76 2.28
C VAL A 233 6.49 -17.51 1.65
N ASN A 234 6.29 -18.76 2.06
CA ASN A 234 5.17 -19.62 1.66
C ASN A 234 4.29 -19.92 2.88
N ALA A 235 3.58 -18.89 3.38
CA ALA A 235 2.74 -18.97 4.58
C ALA A 235 1.24 -18.77 4.26
N GLN A 236 0.82 -19.16 3.04
CA GLN A 236 -0.52 -18.87 2.54
C GLN A 236 -1.60 -19.89 2.93
N LYS A 237 -1.25 -21.05 3.49
CA LYS A 237 -2.21 -22.18 3.64
C LYS A 237 -3.52 -21.82 4.34
N ARG A 238 -3.47 -20.85 5.25
CA ARG A 238 -4.63 -20.41 6.06
C ARG A 238 -4.97 -18.93 5.89
N CYS A 239 -4.35 -18.25 4.93
CA CYS A 239 -4.49 -16.81 4.79
C CYS A 239 -5.88 -16.43 4.28
N VAL A 240 -6.58 -15.59 5.02
CA VAL A 240 -7.93 -15.08 4.70
C VAL A 240 -7.93 -13.59 4.38
N ALA A 241 -6.94 -12.84 4.87
CA ALA A 241 -6.83 -11.42 4.60
C ALA A 241 -5.38 -10.94 4.50
N VAL A 242 -5.19 -9.91 3.70
CA VAL A 242 -3.97 -9.11 3.58
C VAL A 242 -4.33 -7.66 3.88
N HIS A 243 -3.53 -6.99 4.71
CA HIS A 243 -3.75 -5.62 5.11
C HIS A 243 -2.62 -4.74 4.63
N HIS A 244 -2.92 -3.71 3.85
CA HIS A 244 -1.96 -2.71 3.39
C HIS A 244 -2.11 -1.42 4.19
N LEU A 245 -1.19 -1.17 5.12
CA LEU A 245 -1.17 0.05 5.94
C LEU A 245 -0.61 1.24 5.17
N ASP A 246 0.29 0.99 4.21
CA ASP A 246 0.87 2.00 3.35
C ASP A 246 0.85 1.58 1.88
N ALA A 247 0.84 2.57 0.98
CA ALA A 247 0.94 2.36 -0.45
C ALA A 247 2.41 2.23 -0.87
N PRO A 248 2.84 1.14 -1.51
CA PRO A 248 4.15 1.06 -2.12
C PRO A 248 4.27 2.03 -3.30
N TRP A 249 5.48 2.19 -3.84
CA TRP A 249 5.69 3.09 -4.99
C TRP A 249 5.37 2.46 -6.35
N ARG A 250 5.38 1.14 -6.43
CA ARG A 250 5.21 0.38 -7.68
C ARG A 250 4.03 -0.58 -7.58
N PRO A 251 3.24 -0.72 -8.66
CA PRO A 251 2.19 -1.75 -8.72
C PRO A 251 2.73 -3.16 -8.51
N SER A 252 3.95 -3.46 -9.00
CA SER A 252 4.62 -4.74 -8.82
C SER A 252 4.85 -5.09 -7.35
N ASP A 253 5.13 -4.09 -6.50
CA ASP A 253 5.35 -4.31 -5.07
C ASP A 253 4.03 -4.67 -4.38
N LEU A 254 2.92 -4.04 -4.81
CA LEU A 254 1.58 -4.39 -4.32
C LEU A 254 1.19 -5.80 -4.75
N GLU A 255 1.38 -6.14 -6.04
CA GLU A 255 1.16 -7.50 -6.55
C GLU A 255 2.04 -8.54 -5.81
N GLN A 256 3.26 -8.17 -5.45
CA GLN A 256 4.17 -9.04 -4.72
C GLN A 256 3.67 -9.30 -3.29
N ARG A 257 3.15 -8.28 -2.59
CA ARG A 257 2.51 -8.43 -1.28
C ARG A 257 1.30 -9.35 -1.38
N ASP A 258 0.37 -9.09 -2.29
CA ASP A 258 -0.85 -9.86 -2.51
C ASP A 258 -0.52 -11.31 -2.87
N GLY A 259 0.47 -11.52 -3.72
CA GLY A 259 0.94 -12.83 -4.16
C GLY A 259 1.49 -13.72 -3.04
N ARG A 260 1.64 -13.22 -1.81
CA ARG A 260 1.99 -14.06 -0.64
C ARG A 260 0.79 -14.86 -0.13
N ALA A 261 -0.39 -14.29 -0.24
CA ALA A 261 -1.65 -14.89 0.22
C ALA A 261 -2.42 -15.55 -0.93
N ILE A 262 -2.41 -14.91 -2.11
CA ILE A 262 -3.17 -15.35 -3.30
C ILE A 262 -2.36 -16.40 -4.08
N ARG A 263 -2.18 -17.55 -3.45
CA ARG A 263 -1.37 -18.65 -3.97
C ARG A 263 -2.10 -19.99 -3.90
N LYS A 264 -1.67 -20.92 -4.78
CA LYS A 264 -2.08 -22.31 -4.70
C LYS A 264 -1.82 -22.88 -3.30
N GLY A 265 -2.74 -23.73 -2.82
CA GLY A 265 -2.63 -24.41 -1.54
C GLY A 265 -3.11 -23.60 -0.34
N ASN A 266 -3.91 -22.56 -0.57
CA ASN A 266 -4.64 -21.88 0.49
C ASN A 266 -5.94 -22.63 0.78
N GLU A 267 -5.90 -23.53 1.77
CA GLU A 267 -7.00 -24.42 2.11
C GLU A 267 -8.17 -23.68 2.77
N VAL A 268 -7.87 -22.73 3.65
CA VAL A 268 -8.92 -21.98 4.36
C VAL A 268 -9.68 -21.07 3.39
N ALA A 269 -9.00 -20.37 2.50
CA ALA A 269 -9.67 -19.58 1.48
C ALA A 269 -10.56 -20.46 0.60
N LYS A 270 -10.04 -21.62 0.15
CA LYS A 270 -10.75 -22.51 -0.74
C LYS A 270 -12.03 -23.07 -0.14
N PHE A 271 -11.99 -23.51 1.12
CA PHE A 271 -13.09 -24.27 1.71
C PHE A 271 -13.98 -23.46 2.65
N HIS A 272 -13.54 -22.27 3.08
CA HIS A 272 -14.21 -21.50 4.13
C HIS A 272 -14.37 -19.98 3.83
N ALA A 273 -13.84 -19.52 2.69
CA ALA A 273 -13.92 -18.10 2.30
C ALA A 273 -14.21 -17.95 0.80
N ASP A 274 -15.11 -18.78 0.24
CA ASP A 274 -15.56 -18.76 -1.17
C ASP A 274 -14.40 -18.71 -2.19
N ASN A 275 -13.28 -19.36 -1.86
CA ASN A 275 -12.02 -19.32 -2.61
C ASN A 275 -11.50 -17.89 -2.85
N LYS A 276 -11.67 -16.98 -1.87
CA LYS A 276 -11.21 -15.60 -1.92
C LYS A 276 -10.28 -15.28 -0.78
N VAL A 277 -9.40 -14.30 -1.03
CA VAL A 277 -8.61 -13.62 0.00
C VAL A 277 -8.94 -12.15 -0.06
N ASP A 278 -9.34 -11.58 1.07
CA ASP A 278 -9.62 -10.16 1.17
C ASP A 278 -8.32 -9.37 1.25
N VAL A 279 -8.20 -8.35 0.41
CA VAL A 279 -7.08 -7.42 0.38
C VAL A 279 -7.59 -6.07 0.85
N VAL A 280 -7.34 -5.76 2.12
CA VAL A 280 -7.82 -4.53 2.76
C VAL A 280 -6.76 -3.44 2.63
N ILE A 281 -7.15 -2.35 2.01
CA ILE A 281 -6.31 -1.18 1.76
C ILE A 281 -6.79 -0.05 2.67
N TYR A 282 -5.93 0.41 3.59
CA TYR A 282 -6.24 1.51 4.50
C TYR A 282 -5.75 2.83 3.93
N ALA A 283 -6.67 3.72 3.63
CA ALA A 283 -6.36 5.04 3.09
C ALA A 283 -7.00 6.14 3.94
N VAL A 284 -6.19 7.08 4.43
CA VAL A 284 -6.72 8.29 5.05
C VAL A 284 -7.18 9.24 3.95
N GLU A 285 -8.43 9.68 4.03
CA GLU A 285 -9.03 10.58 3.04
C GLU A 285 -8.24 11.89 2.94
N LYS A 286 -8.17 12.46 1.73
CA LYS A 286 -7.45 13.72 1.44
C LYS A 286 -5.96 13.67 1.80
N SER A 287 -5.39 12.48 1.88
CA SER A 287 -3.97 12.29 2.15
C SER A 287 -3.20 11.76 0.93
N LEU A 288 -1.86 11.74 1.06
CA LEU A 288 -0.99 11.15 0.05
C LEU A 288 -1.28 9.65 -0.19
N ASP A 289 -1.76 8.92 0.83
CA ASP A 289 -2.10 7.50 0.70
C ASP A 289 -3.26 7.29 -0.27
N ALA A 290 -4.36 8.03 -0.10
CA ALA A 290 -5.51 7.95 -0.99
C ALA A 290 -5.11 8.23 -2.44
N TYR A 291 -4.30 9.27 -2.65
CA TYR A 291 -3.75 9.60 -3.96
C TYR A 291 -2.87 8.47 -4.54
N LYS A 292 -1.95 7.92 -3.75
CA LYS A 292 -1.05 6.85 -4.19
C LYS A 292 -1.79 5.57 -4.55
N PHE A 293 -2.76 5.16 -3.73
CA PHE A 293 -3.57 3.98 -4.05
C PHE A 293 -4.40 4.16 -5.31
N GLY A 294 -5.00 5.35 -5.51
CA GLY A 294 -5.68 5.69 -6.77
C GLY A 294 -4.74 5.60 -7.98
N LEU A 295 -3.55 6.17 -7.86
CA LEU A 295 -2.53 6.11 -8.92
C LEU A 295 -2.08 4.68 -9.23
N LEU A 296 -1.84 3.87 -8.19
CA LEU A 296 -1.46 2.45 -8.34
C LEU A 296 -2.57 1.65 -9.02
N HIS A 297 -3.83 1.89 -8.64
CA HIS A 297 -4.99 1.24 -9.24
C HIS A 297 -5.09 1.56 -10.75
N ASN A 298 -4.96 2.83 -11.13
CA ASN A 298 -5.01 3.25 -12.53
C ASN A 298 -3.85 2.63 -13.36
N LYS A 299 -2.64 2.60 -12.81
CA LYS A 299 -1.50 1.93 -13.44
C LYS A 299 -1.74 0.43 -13.60
N GLN A 300 -2.32 -0.22 -12.61
CA GLN A 300 -2.62 -1.64 -12.67
C GLN A 300 -3.71 -1.95 -13.70
N LEU A 301 -4.74 -1.12 -13.80
CA LEU A 301 -5.76 -1.25 -14.85
C LEU A 301 -5.13 -1.19 -16.24
N PHE A 302 -4.23 -0.24 -16.49
CA PHE A 302 -3.51 -0.13 -17.75
C PHE A 302 -2.68 -1.39 -18.08
N ILE A 303 -1.89 -1.86 -17.09
CA ILE A 303 -1.08 -3.08 -17.23
C ILE A 303 -1.97 -4.30 -17.55
N ASN A 304 -3.10 -4.43 -16.84
CA ASN A 304 -4.03 -5.53 -17.03
C ASN A 304 -4.71 -5.48 -18.40
N GLN A 305 -5.08 -4.29 -18.89
CA GLN A 305 -5.66 -4.12 -20.22
C GLN A 305 -4.67 -4.53 -21.31
N LEU A 306 -3.41 -4.12 -21.19
CA LEU A 306 -2.34 -4.53 -22.12
C LEU A 306 -2.14 -6.05 -22.12
N LYS A 307 -2.04 -6.67 -20.94
CA LYS A 307 -1.76 -8.09 -20.79
C LYS A 307 -2.92 -8.99 -21.27
N ASN A 308 -4.15 -8.58 -20.96
CA ASN A 308 -5.34 -9.39 -21.23
C ASN A 308 -6.00 -9.07 -22.60
N ASN A 309 -5.37 -8.21 -23.41
CA ASN A 309 -5.91 -7.75 -24.70
C ASN A 309 -7.37 -7.22 -24.57
N ASN A 310 -7.68 -6.58 -23.43
CA ASN A 310 -9.01 -6.05 -23.17
C ASN A 310 -9.16 -4.66 -23.79
N MET A 311 -9.97 -4.58 -24.82
CA MET A 311 -10.17 -3.35 -25.61
C MET A 311 -11.23 -2.40 -25.02
N GLY A 312 -11.62 -2.56 -23.77
CA GLY A 312 -12.73 -1.81 -23.15
C GLY A 312 -12.51 -0.30 -23.00
N SER A 313 -11.26 0.16 -22.95
CA SER A 313 -10.95 1.59 -22.87
C SER A 313 -9.91 1.97 -23.91
N ARG A 314 -10.22 2.99 -24.71
CA ARG A 314 -9.32 3.51 -25.74
C ARG A 314 -8.28 4.49 -25.20
N THR A 315 -8.57 5.11 -24.08
CA THR A 315 -7.73 6.10 -23.41
C THR A 315 -7.73 5.89 -21.92
N ILE A 316 -6.57 5.92 -21.30
CA ILE A 316 -6.41 5.90 -19.84
C ILE A 316 -5.71 7.18 -19.43
N ASP A 317 -6.32 7.91 -18.51
CA ASP A 317 -5.74 9.10 -17.88
C ASP A 317 -5.00 8.67 -16.58
N GLU A 318 -3.67 8.77 -16.57
CA GLU A 318 -2.85 8.47 -15.37
C GLU A 318 -3.03 9.56 -14.29
N GLY A 319 -3.57 10.72 -14.65
CA GLY A 319 -3.72 11.87 -13.77
C GLY A 319 -5.16 12.20 -13.38
N SER A 320 -6.18 11.40 -13.79
CA SER A 320 -7.55 11.65 -13.35
C SER A 320 -7.66 11.38 -11.85
N MET A 321 -7.73 12.45 -11.09
CA MET A 321 -8.22 12.40 -9.72
C MET A 321 -9.73 12.24 -9.81
N ASP A 322 -10.26 11.12 -9.34
CA ASP A 322 -11.67 11.08 -8.99
C ASP A 322 -11.92 12.17 -7.94
N GLU A 323 -13.04 12.88 -8.06
CA GLU A 323 -13.48 13.90 -7.08
C GLU A 323 -13.51 13.37 -5.64
N LYS A 324 -13.50 12.05 -5.46
CA LYS A 324 -13.43 11.37 -4.16
C LYS A 324 -12.02 11.19 -3.59
N SER A 325 -10.98 11.28 -4.41
CA SER A 325 -9.58 11.27 -3.94
C SER A 325 -9.06 12.69 -3.63
N GLY A 326 -9.95 13.65 -3.51
CA GLY A 326 -9.71 15.08 -3.44
C GLY A 326 -8.47 15.52 -2.69
N MET A 327 -7.53 16.10 -3.43
CA MET A 327 -6.71 17.20 -2.92
C MET A 327 -7.30 18.53 -3.36
#